data_a0b6d623f827fe07a91162c31f350468
#
_entry.id   a0b6d623f827fe07a91162c31f350468
#
_cell.length_a   1.000
_cell.length_b   1.000
_cell.length_c   1.000
_cell.angle_alpha   90.00
_cell.angle_beta   90.00
_cell.angle_gamma   90.00
#
_symmetry.space_group_name_H-M   'P 1'
#
loop_
_entity.id
_entity.type
_entity.pdbx_description
1 polymer ?
#
loop_
_entity_poly.entity_id
_entity_poly.type
_entity_poly.pdbx_seq_one_letter_code
_entity_poly.pdbx_strand_id
1 'polypeptide(L)'
;MKSNFLKIWVCTFFFVEGIVSAWGAGHVAFSPLRGAFCLAGHGRAATIHVDTADYKGVYLAALNLGTDIGKVTGTKADVSTALPMGQGTVIAGTLGRNRRIDEWVKQGKIDVSAIEGKWESFLVQTVEGNLVIAGSDKRGTIFGIYDLSEKIGVSPWHYFADVPVQRHEVLFVNPGRYVQGSPKVKYRGIFLNDEWPSLGGWASTKFGGFNSRFYAHVFELLLRLKANYMWPAMWASSFYEDDPANGQLADDMGIVMGTSHHEPMMRPHKDYTKRRKEVGPWDYATNKEGIDSFFVEGAERSRKYESIVTIGMRGDGDVAMGGGTDEENMAVLSDVIKGQREILGRVHGKDPAGIPQLWAVFTEVQRYYDKGFKVPDDVMLLFCDNNWGYIRRVGPWREQRRKGGMGLYYHIDMNGGPWNDRWINTTTIPKLREQFNLAYQSGIDDLWIVNVGDLKPKELPIDFIMRYAWNPDAIQADETDDYLRGWARQNFSGAHADAIAGIVSRYSQYNLWRKPEVQ
;
A
#
# COMPACT_ATOMS: atom_id res chain seq x y z
N MET A 1 -61.96 29.82 32.95
CA MET A 1 -61.37 29.40 31.67
C MET A 1 -59.91 29.05 31.95
N LYS A 2 -59.60 27.74 32.07
CA LYS A 2 -58.24 27.24 32.32
C LYS A 2 -57.62 26.82 30.99
N SER A 3 -56.54 27.48 30.56
CA SER A 3 -55.77 27.11 29.35
C SER A 3 -54.71 26.11 29.74
N ASN A 4 -54.78 24.92 29.14
CA ASN A 4 -53.78 23.86 29.27
C ASN A 4 -52.69 24.10 28.20
N PHE A 5 -51.49 24.44 28.60
CA PHE A 5 -50.30 24.44 27.74
C PHE A 5 -49.70 23.04 27.72
N LEU A 6 -49.81 22.37 26.59
CA LEU A 6 -49.16 21.11 26.29
C LEU A 6 -47.66 21.38 25.99
N LYS A 7 -46.77 20.98 26.89
CA LYS A 7 -45.33 21.03 26.64
C LYS A 7 -44.92 19.85 25.78
N ILE A 8 -44.65 20.10 24.50
CA ILE A 8 -43.99 19.13 23.58
C ILE A 8 -42.51 19.12 23.90
N TRP A 9 -42.00 17.99 24.43
CA TRP A 9 -40.60 17.71 24.54
C TRP A 9 -40.09 17.21 23.21
N VAL A 10 -39.32 18.04 22.48
CA VAL A 10 -38.55 17.62 21.32
C VAL A 10 -37.26 17.01 21.82
N CYS A 11 -37.18 15.66 21.83
CA CYS A 11 -35.91 14.97 21.99
C CYS A 11 -35.05 15.14 20.76
N THR A 12 -34.13 16.11 20.81
CA THR A 12 -33.07 16.25 19.81
C THR A 12 -32.06 15.15 20.07
N PHE A 13 -32.10 14.09 19.27
CA PHE A 13 -31.02 13.11 19.21
C PHE A 13 -29.82 13.79 18.57
N PHE A 14 -28.86 14.20 19.36
CA PHE A 14 -27.52 14.48 18.87
C PHE A 14 -26.88 13.16 18.46
N PHE A 15 -26.82 12.91 17.15
CA PHE A 15 -25.83 11.99 16.60
C PHE A 15 -24.46 12.61 16.86
N VAL A 16 -23.77 12.14 17.89
CA VAL A 16 -22.35 12.35 18.02
C VAL A 16 -21.73 11.43 16.96
N GLU A 17 -21.45 11.97 15.78
CA GLU A 17 -20.51 11.36 14.87
C GLU A 17 -19.17 11.34 15.62
N GLY A 18 -18.83 10.18 16.15
CA GLY A 18 -17.56 9.96 16.83
C GLY A 18 -16.44 10.26 15.84
N ILE A 19 -15.60 11.23 16.17
CA ILE A 19 -14.32 11.49 15.49
C ILE A 19 -13.59 10.14 15.45
N VAL A 20 -13.53 9.53 14.27
CA VAL A 20 -12.72 8.32 14.04
C VAL A 20 -11.27 8.79 14.05
N SER A 21 -10.62 8.71 15.20
CA SER A 21 -9.19 9.00 15.29
C SER A 21 -8.44 8.09 14.32
N ALA A 22 -7.33 8.55 13.76
CA ALA A 22 -6.46 7.74 12.88
C ALA A 22 -6.05 6.39 13.49
N TRP A 23 -6.16 6.25 14.81
CA TRP A 23 -5.85 5.07 15.62
C TRP A 23 -7.08 4.20 15.98
N GLY A 24 -8.29 4.59 15.61
CA GLY A 24 -9.56 3.90 15.82
C GLY A 24 -9.89 3.63 17.29
N ALA A 25 -11.17 3.71 17.70
CA ALA A 25 -11.60 3.15 18.98
C ALA A 25 -11.40 1.63 18.94
N GLY A 26 -10.53 1.10 19.81
CA GLY A 26 -10.20 -0.31 19.82
C GLY A 26 -11.43 -1.18 20.11
N HIS A 27 -11.75 -2.09 19.20
CA HIS A 27 -12.73 -3.15 19.46
C HIS A 27 -12.08 -4.35 20.19
N VAL A 28 -10.87 -4.19 20.69
CA VAL A 28 -10.11 -5.17 21.46
C VAL A 28 -10.01 -4.72 22.91
N ALA A 29 -10.14 -5.66 23.86
CA ALA A 29 -9.94 -5.44 25.28
C ALA A 29 -8.94 -6.46 25.83
N PHE A 30 -8.17 -6.03 26.84
CA PHE A 30 -7.18 -6.83 27.55
C PHE A 30 -7.68 -7.27 28.95
N SER A 31 -8.97 -7.21 29.13
CA SER A 31 -9.68 -7.69 30.34
C SER A 31 -11.03 -8.26 29.93
N PRO A 32 -11.60 -9.19 30.72
CA PRO A 32 -12.91 -9.77 30.42
C PRO A 32 -14.01 -8.71 30.38
N LEU A 33 -14.82 -8.75 29.31
CA LEU A 33 -16.01 -7.93 29.14
C LEU A 33 -17.21 -8.82 28.81
N ARG A 34 -18.37 -8.57 29.43
CA ARG A 34 -19.59 -9.34 29.17
C ARG A 34 -19.99 -9.29 27.71
N GLY A 35 -20.14 -10.47 27.10
CA GLY A 35 -20.53 -10.63 25.70
C GLY A 35 -19.38 -10.46 24.69
N ALA A 36 -18.14 -10.17 25.15
CA ALA A 36 -16.98 -10.13 24.29
C ALA A 36 -16.55 -11.54 23.85
N PHE A 37 -16.02 -11.64 22.64
CA PHE A 37 -15.41 -12.87 22.13
C PHE A 37 -14.03 -13.04 22.75
N CYS A 38 -13.78 -14.17 23.39
CA CYS A 38 -12.45 -14.52 23.90
C CYS A 38 -11.56 -14.98 22.74
N LEU A 39 -10.62 -14.13 22.33
CA LEU A 39 -9.67 -14.45 21.27
C LEU A 39 -8.53 -15.34 21.79
N ALA A 40 -8.02 -15.04 22.99
CA ALA A 40 -7.04 -15.88 23.67
C ALA A 40 -7.04 -15.60 25.18
N GLY A 41 -6.70 -16.61 25.99
CA GLY A 41 -6.56 -16.49 27.43
C GLY A 41 -6.47 -17.85 28.11
N HIS A 42 -5.94 -17.89 29.33
CA HIS A 42 -5.84 -19.10 30.15
C HIS A 42 -5.15 -20.27 29.42
N GLY A 43 -4.08 -19.98 28.66
CA GLY A 43 -3.32 -20.99 27.92
C GLY A 43 -4.03 -21.55 26.68
N ARG A 44 -5.09 -20.91 26.19
CA ARG A 44 -5.83 -21.29 24.98
C ARG A 44 -5.99 -20.10 24.04
N ALA A 45 -6.05 -20.37 22.74
CA ALA A 45 -6.38 -19.39 21.71
C ALA A 45 -7.49 -19.95 20.82
N ALA A 46 -8.37 -19.07 20.33
CA ALA A 46 -9.40 -19.43 19.38
C ALA A 46 -8.77 -19.90 18.06
N THR A 47 -9.25 -21.01 17.53
CA THR A 47 -8.85 -21.48 16.19
C THR A 47 -9.29 -20.47 15.14
N ILE A 48 -8.45 -20.23 14.12
CA ILE A 48 -8.76 -19.38 12.99
C ILE A 48 -9.16 -20.29 11.83
N HIS A 49 -10.36 -20.11 11.30
CA HIS A 49 -10.85 -20.83 10.13
C HIS A 49 -10.75 -19.96 8.87
N VAL A 50 -10.18 -20.55 7.81
CA VAL A 50 -10.18 -20.02 6.45
C VAL A 50 -10.68 -21.10 5.50
N ASP A 51 -11.66 -20.85 4.65
CA ASP A 51 -12.16 -21.83 3.69
C ASP A 51 -11.10 -22.14 2.62
N THR A 52 -11.04 -23.42 2.18
CA THR A 52 -10.12 -23.85 1.11
C THR A 52 -10.38 -23.18 -0.24
N ALA A 53 -11.58 -22.63 -0.45
CA ALA A 53 -11.95 -21.89 -1.64
C ALA A 53 -11.47 -20.42 -1.62
N ASP A 54 -10.98 -19.94 -0.46
CA ASP A 54 -10.50 -18.57 -0.33
C ASP A 54 -9.10 -18.38 -0.94
N TYR A 55 -8.68 -17.14 -1.07
CA TYR A 55 -7.39 -16.80 -1.64
C TYR A 55 -6.23 -17.22 -0.72
N LYS A 56 -5.12 -17.64 -1.31
CA LYS A 56 -3.91 -18.04 -0.58
C LYS A 56 -3.39 -16.95 0.35
N GLY A 57 -3.48 -15.67 -0.06
CA GLY A 57 -3.10 -14.52 0.76
C GLY A 57 -3.92 -14.40 2.06
N VAL A 58 -5.20 -14.75 2.03
CA VAL A 58 -6.05 -14.78 3.23
C VAL A 58 -5.57 -15.85 4.21
N TYR A 59 -5.21 -17.03 3.71
CA TYR A 59 -4.65 -18.10 4.54
C TYR A 59 -3.29 -17.70 5.14
N LEU A 60 -2.40 -17.06 4.37
CA LEU A 60 -1.12 -16.55 4.86
C LEU A 60 -1.30 -15.46 5.94
N ALA A 61 -2.23 -14.53 5.74
CA ALA A 61 -2.55 -13.52 6.75
C ALA A 61 -3.12 -14.14 8.04
N ALA A 62 -3.94 -15.19 7.92
CA ALA A 62 -4.46 -15.94 9.08
C ALA A 62 -3.33 -16.65 9.86
N LEU A 63 -2.35 -17.23 9.17
CA LEU A 63 -1.16 -17.81 9.83
C LEU A 63 -0.36 -16.74 10.60
N ASN A 64 -0.23 -15.54 10.04
CA ASN A 64 0.41 -14.42 10.70
C ASN A 64 -0.37 -13.96 11.94
N LEU A 65 -1.70 -13.85 11.85
CA LEU A 65 -2.56 -13.53 13.00
C LEU A 65 -2.40 -14.58 14.12
N GLY A 66 -2.38 -15.87 13.78
CA GLY A 66 -2.15 -16.94 14.75
C GLY A 66 -0.81 -16.80 15.47
N THR A 67 0.22 -16.43 14.72
CA THR A 67 1.57 -16.15 15.26
C THR A 67 1.58 -14.88 16.12
N ASP A 68 0.87 -13.84 15.71
CA ASP A 68 0.77 -12.57 16.43
C ASP A 68 0.03 -12.75 17.78
N ILE A 69 -1.06 -13.50 17.81
CA ILE A 69 -1.73 -13.91 19.06
C ILE A 69 -0.72 -14.59 19.99
N GLY A 70 0.12 -15.48 19.45
CA GLY A 70 1.17 -16.15 20.21
C GLY A 70 2.24 -15.21 20.75
N LYS A 71 2.66 -14.20 19.96
CA LYS A 71 3.59 -13.15 20.41
C LYS A 71 3.02 -12.35 21.59
N VAL A 72 1.72 -12.05 21.56
CA VAL A 72 1.04 -11.25 22.59
C VAL A 72 0.77 -12.08 23.86
N THR A 73 0.24 -13.31 23.72
CA THR A 73 -0.28 -14.08 24.88
C THR A 73 0.61 -15.24 25.33
N GLY A 74 1.59 -15.61 24.52
CA GLY A 74 2.37 -16.84 24.70
C GLY A 74 1.69 -18.09 24.15
N THR A 75 0.46 -18.02 23.65
CA THR A 75 -0.29 -19.16 23.09
C THR A 75 -0.66 -18.87 21.64
N LYS A 76 -0.03 -19.57 20.70
CA LYS A 76 -0.30 -19.42 19.26
C LYS A 76 -1.69 -19.97 18.92
N ALA A 77 -2.44 -19.27 18.07
CA ALA A 77 -3.68 -19.78 17.52
C ALA A 77 -3.41 -20.68 16.30
N ASP A 78 -4.09 -21.81 16.24
CA ASP A 78 -4.03 -22.71 15.08
C ASP A 78 -4.92 -22.19 13.95
N VAL A 79 -4.49 -22.43 12.70
CA VAL A 79 -5.28 -22.13 11.50
C VAL A 79 -5.80 -23.45 10.91
N SER A 80 -7.10 -23.51 10.66
CA SER A 80 -7.78 -24.70 10.14
C SER A 80 -8.60 -24.37 8.90
N THR A 81 -8.58 -25.27 7.93
CA THR A 81 -9.48 -25.23 6.76
C THR A 81 -10.72 -26.09 6.94
N ALA A 82 -10.80 -26.87 8.02
CA ALA A 82 -11.99 -27.63 8.36
C ALA A 82 -13.12 -26.69 8.80
N LEU A 83 -14.33 -26.95 8.31
CA LEU A 83 -15.49 -26.13 8.67
C LEU A 83 -15.75 -26.21 10.18
N PRO A 84 -15.83 -25.07 10.90
CA PRO A 84 -16.00 -25.11 12.35
C PRO A 84 -17.38 -25.64 12.75
N MET A 85 -17.38 -26.51 13.75
CA MET A 85 -18.55 -27.13 14.35
C MET A 85 -18.80 -26.54 15.74
N GLY A 86 -19.38 -25.36 15.84
CA GLY A 86 -19.70 -24.75 17.14
C GLY A 86 -19.27 -23.31 17.31
N GLN A 87 -18.97 -22.93 18.53
CA GLN A 87 -18.61 -21.56 18.96
C GLN A 87 -17.12 -21.44 19.30
N GLY A 88 -16.63 -20.20 19.41
CA GLY A 88 -15.27 -19.92 19.86
C GLY A 88 -14.22 -19.94 18.75
N THR A 89 -14.63 -19.82 17.48
CA THR A 89 -13.73 -19.78 16.32
C THR A 89 -13.67 -18.37 15.73
N VAL A 90 -12.50 -17.95 15.25
CA VAL A 90 -12.35 -16.80 14.35
C VAL A 90 -12.58 -17.29 12.93
N ILE A 91 -13.57 -16.75 12.23
CA ILE A 91 -13.90 -17.12 10.84
C ILE A 91 -13.51 -15.96 9.95
N ALA A 92 -12.39 -16.10 9.24
CA ALA A 92 -11.89 -15.10 8.30
C ALA A 92 -12.17 -15.56 6.86
N GLY A 93 -12.75 -14.68 6.05
CA GLY A 93 -13.04 -15.05 4.66
C GLY A 93 -13.57 -13.93 3.79
N THR A 94 -13.42 -14.17 2.48
CA THR A 94 -13.88 -13.27 1.42
C THR A 94 -15.32 -13.61 1.04
N LEU A 95 -16.17 -12.61 0.84
CA LEU A 95 -17.55 -12.80 0.38
C LEU A 95 -17.57 -13.62 -0.91
N GLY A 96 -18.45 -14.64 -0.96
CA GLY A 96 -18.54 -15.57 -2.07
C GLY A 96 -17.46 -16.66 -2.09
N ARG A 97 -16.57 -16.71 -1.09
CA ARG A 97 -15.49 -17.71 -1.00
C ARG A 97 -15.38 -18.41 0.36
N ASN A 98 -16.19 -18.03 1.33
CA ASN A 98 -16.26 -18.69 2.62
C ASN A 98 -17.68 -19.17 2.88
N ARG A 99 -17.89 -20.49 2.84
CA ARG A 99 -19.22 -21.12 2.95
C ARG A 99 -19.96 -20.71 4.22
N ARG A 100 -19.28 -20.62 5.35
CA ARG A 100 -19.92 -20.26 6.62
C ARG A 100 -20.37 -18.80 6.64
N ILE A 101 -19.56 -17.88 6.13
CA ILE A 101 -19.92 -16.47 6.02
C ILE A 101 -21.10 -16.30 5.06
N ASP A 102 -21.05 -16.95 3.88
CA ASP A 102 -22.10 -16.85 2.87
C ASP A 102 -23.43 -17.44 3.36
N GLU A 103 -23.39 -18.54 4.15
CA GLU A 103 -24.58 -19.09 4.81
C GLU A 103 -25.21 -18.08 5.79
N TRP A 104 -24.40 -17.41 6.62
CA TRP A 104 -24.89 -16.42 7.58
C TRP A 104 -25.41 -15.14 6.91
N VAL A 105 -24.82 -14.73 5.80
CA VAL A 105 -25.35 -13.64 4.96
C VAL A 105 -26.72 -14.01 4.41
N LYS A 106 -26.87 -15.19 3.83
CA LYS A 106 -28.16 -15.70 3.32
C LYS A 106 -29.24 -15.82 4.41
N GLN A 107 -28.83 -16.12 5.64
CA GLN A 107 -29.72 -16.21 6.80
C GLN A 107 -30.03 -14.85 7.45
N GLY A 108 -29.46 -13.75 6.92
CA GLY A 108 -29.63 -12.40 7.48
C GLY A 108 -28.91 -12.17 8.83
N LYS A 109 -27.98 -13.07 9.22
CA LYS A 109 -27.19 -12.95 10.47
C LYS A 109 -26.01 -11.99 10.32
N ILE A 110 -25.54 -11.78 9.10
CA ILE A 110 -24.50 -10.81 8.73
C ILE A 110 -25.07 -9.88 7.66
N ASP A 111 -25.13 -8.59 7.96
CA ASP A 111 -25.42 -7.56 6.97
C ASP A 111 -24.11 -7.10 6.31
N VAL A 112 -23.96 -7.39 5.03
CA VAL A 112 -22.77 -7.04 4.24
C VAL A 112 -22.95 -5.81 3.34
N SER A 113 -24.10 -5.16 3.38
CA SER A 113 -24.45 -4.00 2.52
C SER A 113 -23.41 -2.88 2.57
N ALA A 114 -22.72 -2.73 3.69
CA ALA A 114 -21.68 -1.73 3.86
C ALA A 114 -20.36 -2.06 3.13
N ILE A 115 -20.14 -3.32 2.73
CA ILE A 115 -18.88 -3.77 2.12
C ILE A 115 -19.04 -4.47 0.77
N GLU A 116 -20.21 -5.06 0.50
CA GLU A 116 -20.44 -5.83 -0.73
C GLU A 116 -20.22 -4.98 -1.99
N GLY A 117 -19.45 -5.53 -2.94
CA GLY A 117 -19.09 -4.86 -4.18
C GLY A 117 -18.15 -3.66 -4.03
N LYS A 118 -17.66 -3.35 -2.83
CA LYS A 118 -16.74 -2.25 -2.57
C LYS A 118 -15.29 -2.73 -2.61
N TRP A 119 -14.42 -1.85 -3.04
CA TRP A 119 -12.97 -2.09 -3.09
C TRP A 119 -12.36 -2.16 -1.69
N GLU A 120 -11.67 -3.25 -1.36
CA GLU A 120 -10.85 -3.43 -0.16
C GLU A 120 -11.53 -3.09 1.17
N SER A 121 -12.84 -3.35 1.28
CA SER A 121 -13.61 -3.10 2.49
C SER A 121 -13.74 -4.36 3.33
N PHE A 122 -13.91 -4.20 4.64
CA PHE A 122 -14.13 -5.33 5.54
C PHE A 122 -15.03 -4.98 6.72
N LEU A 123 -15.56 -6.01 7.35
CA LEU A 123 -16.27 -5.92 8.63
C LEU A 123 -15.75 -6.97 9.62
N VAL A 124 -15.85 -6.61 10.91
CA VAL A 124 -15.56 -7.50 12.04
C VAL A 124 -16.78 -7.49 12.97
N GLN A 125 -17.34 -8.66 13.26
CA GLN A 125 -18.45 -8.79 14.20
C GLN A 125 -18.53 -10.20 14.83
N THR A 126 -19.22 -10.32 15.95
CA THR A 126 -19.53 -11.63 16.54
C THR A 126 -20.85 -12.16 16.01
N VAL A 127 -20.87 -13.45 15.62
CA VAL A 127 -22.07 -14.16 15.14
C VAL A 127 -22.11 -15.54 15.77
N GLU A 128 -23.20 -15.86 16.50
CA GLU A 128 -23.38 -17.18 17.13
C GLU A 128 -22.17 -17.62 17.97
N GLY A 129 -21.57 -16.70 18.73
CA GLY A 129 -20.40 -17.00 19.57
C GLY A 129 -19.08 -17.19 18.82
N ASN A 130 -19.00 -16.85 17.52
CA ASN A 130 -17.80 -16.82 16.71
C ASN A 130 -17.45 -15.40 16.32
N LEU A 131 -16.17 -15.11 16.11
CA LEU A 131 -15.70 -13.84 15.56
C LEU A 131 -15.59 -13.97 14.04
N VAL A 132 -16.28 -13.11 13.32
CA VAL A 132 -16.24 -13.07 11.85
C VAL A 132 -15.41 -11.88 11.40
N ILE A 133 -14.47 -12.12 10.48
CA ILE A 133 -13.75 -11.13 9.70
C ILE A 133 -14.11 -11.37 8.23
N ALA A 134 -14.97 -10.54 7.67
CA ALA A 134 -15.45 -10.68 6.30
C ALA A 134 -14.95 -9.53 5.43
N GLY A 135 -14.27 -9.84 4.33
CA GLY A 135 -13.81 -8.86 3.34
C GLY A 135 -14.65 -8.89 2.07
N SER A 136 -14.78 -7.72 1.44
CA SER A 136 -15.45 -7.57 0.14
C SER A 136 -14.69 -8.25 -1.00
N ASP A 137 -13.36 -8.33 -0.88
CA ASP A 137 -12.43 -8.93 -1.82
C ASP A 137 -11.21 -9.52 -1.07
N LYS A 138 -10.24 -10.06 -1.83
CA LYS A 138 -9.00 -10.66 -1.30
C LYS A 138 -8.31 -9.74 -0.29
N ARG A 139 -8.07 -8.48 -0.67
CA ARG A 139 -7.35 -7.52 0.16
C ARG A 139 -8.18 -6.99 1.32
N GLY A 140 -9.48 -6.80 1.14
CA GLY A 140 -10.38 -6.44 2.24
C GLY A 140 -10.31 -7.46 3.38
N THR A 141 -10.30 -8.75 3.07
CA THR A 141 -10.16 -9.81 4.08
C THR A 141 -8.79 -9.78 4.76
N ILE A 142 -7.71 -9.65 3.98
CA ILE A 142 -6.33 -9.56 4.48
C ILE A 142 -6.18 -8.35 5.41
N PHE A 143 -6.71 -7.19 5.02
CA PHE A 143 -6.66 -5.98 5.83
C PHE A 143 -7.48 -6.09 7.11
N GLY A 144 -8.63 -6.77 7.09
CA GLY A 144 -9.40 -7.06 8.30
C GLY A 144 -8.64 -7.94 9.29
N ILE A 145 -7.89 -8.92 8.80
CA ILE A 145 -7.03 -9.79 9.61
C ILE A 145 -5.88 -8.99 10.23
N TYR A 146 -5.16 -8.17 9.45
CA TYR A 146 -4.06 -7.36 9.97
C TYR A 146 -4.53 -6.18 10.81
N ASP A 147 -5.75 -5.68 10.61
CA ASP A 147 -6.36 -4.70 11.51
C ASP A 147 -6.53 -5.28 12.92
N LEU A 148 -6.96 -6.54 13.02
CA LEU A 148 -7.01 -7.23 14.32
C LEU A 148 -5.62 -7.45 14.90
N SER A 149 -4.62 -7.85 14.09
CA SER A 149 -3.22 -7.99 14.52
C SER A 149 -2.68 -6.69 15.12
N GLU A 150 -2.93 -5.55 14.48
CA GLU A 150 -2.50 -4.25 14.97
C GLU A 150 -3.19 -3.90 16.31
N LYS A 151 -4.50 -4.13 16.42
CA LYS A 151 -5.29 -3.80 17.61
C LYS A 151 -4.98 -4.67 18.82
N ILE A 152 -4.50 -5.89 18.63
CA ILE A 152 -3.99 -6.72 19.73
C ILE A 152 -2.57 -6.33 20.17
N GLY A 153 -1.94 -5.32 19.52
CA GLY A 153 -0.67 -4.75 19.96
C GLY A 153 0.55 -5.17 19.13
N VAL A 154 0.35 -5.72 17.92
CA VAL A 154 1.46 -6.03 17.01
C VAL A 154 1.61 -4.92 15.97
N SER A 155 2.63 -4.08 16.13
CA SER A 155 2.93 -3.01 15.17
C SER A 155 3.24 -3.56 13.78
N PRO A 156 2.84 -2.88 12.68
CA PRO A 156 3.34 -3.19 11.34
C PRO A 156 4.87 -3.26 11.26
N TRP A 157 5.55 -2.48 12.08
CA TRP A 157 7.00 -2.35 12.11
C TRP A 157 7.73 -3.37 13.01
N HIS A 158 6.99 -4.36 13.54
CA HIS A 158 7.55 -5.37 14.47
C HIS A 158 8.77 -6.12 13.90
N TYR A 159 8.87 -6.27 12.59
CA TYR A 159 9.97 -6.98 11.93
C TYR A 159 11.08 -6.03 11.50
N PHE A 160 10.77 -4.97 10.72
CA PHE A 160 11.79 -4.08 10.15
C PHE A 160 12.35 -3.07 11.15
N ALA A 161 11.59 -2.67 12.17
CA ALA A 161 12.04 -1.73 13.20
C ALA A 161 12.18 -2.37 14.58
N ASP A 162 12.11 -3.72 14.66
CA ASP A 162 12.26 -4.47 15.90
C ASP A 162 11.33 -4.00 17.03
N VAL A 163 10.14 -3.51 16.68
CA VAL A 163 9.16 -3.01 17.64
C VAL A 163 8.70 -4.14 18.56
N PRO A 164 8.91 -4.02 19.88
CA PRO A 164 8.53 -5.07 20.81
C PRO A 164 7.02 -5.22 20.92
N VAL A 165 6.54 -6.45 20.96
CA VAL A 165 5.13 -6.76 21.18
C VAL A 165 4.82 -6.71 22.68
N GLN A 166 3.81 -5.94 23.06
CA GLN A 166 3.35 -5.88 24.45
C GLN A 166 2.64 -7.18 24.83
N ARG A 167 2.98 -7.74 25.98
CA ARG A 167 2.39 -8.98 26.49
C ARG A 167 1.09 -8.71 27.23
N HIS A 168 0.09 -9.54 26.95
CA HIS A 168 -1.20 -9.57 27.63
C HIS A 168 -1.58 -11.02 27.93
N GLU A 169 -2.14 -11.29 29.12
CA GLU A 169 -2.58 -12.63 29.50
C GLU A 169 -3.86 -13.05 28.77
N VAL A 170 -4.70 -12.07 28.43
CA VAL A 170 -5.99 -12.31 27.80
C VAL A 170 -6.26 -11.29 26.70
N LEU A 171 -6.94 -11.76 25.65
CA LEU A 171 -7.40 -10.95 24.53
C LEU A 171 -8.89 -11.17 24.30
N PHE A 172 -9.65 -10.09 24.25
CA PHE A 172 -11.06 -10.11 23.91
C PHE A 172 -11.36 -9.18 22.75
N VAL A 173 -12.36 -9.53 21.93
CA VAL A 173 -12.95 -8.63 20.94
C VAL A 173 -14.31 -8.19 21.46
N ASN A 174 -14.50 -6.89 21.62
CA ASN A 174 -15.72 -6.30 22.16
C ASN A 174 -16.93 -6.62 21.27
N PRO A 175 -18.13 -6.78 21.86
CA PRO A 175 -19.33 -6.98 21.07
C PRO A 175 -19.61 -5.73 20.22
N GLY A 176 -20.11 -5.96 19.01
CA GLY A 176 -20.42 -4.89 18.07
C GLY A 176 -20.17 -5.33 16.62
N ARG A 177 -20.49 -4.43 15.70
CA ARG A 177 -20.20 -4.54 14.28
C ARG A 177 -19.29 -3.39 13.88
N TYR A 178 -18.09 -3.72 13.46
CA TYR A 178 -17.05 -2.77 13.07
C TYR A 178 -16.88 -2.87 11.55
N VAL A 179 -17.02 -1.76 10.86
CA VAL A 179 -16.93 -1.69 9.40
C VAL A 179 -15.84 -0.72 9.02
N GLN A 180 -14.95 -1.19 8.14
CA GLN A 180 -13.98 -0.36 7.47
C GLN A 180 -14.36 -0.26 5.98
N GLY A 181 -14.72 0.93 5.54
CA GLY A 181 -15.04 1.22 4.14
C GLY A 181 -13.81 1.24 3.25
N SER A 182 -14.04 1.44 1.94
CA SER A 182 -12.97 1.50 0.94
C SER A 182 -11.97 2.62 1.23
N PRO A 183 -10.69 2.41 0.90
CA PRO A 183 -9.70 3.47 0.93
C PRO A 183 -10.04 4.58 -0.05
N LYS A 184 -9.63 5.81 0.27
CA LYS A 184 -9.84 6.98 -0.60
C LYS A 184 -8.86 7.01 -1.77
N VAL A 185 -7.65 6.48 -1.58
CA VAL A 185 -6.67 6.28 -2.64
C VAL A 185 -6.65 4.81 -3.03
N LYS A 186 -6.92 4.52 -4.30
CA LYS A 186 -7.15 3.16 -4.78
C LYS A 186 -5.91 2.27 -4.68
N TYR A 187 -4.76 2.73 -5.19
CA TYR A 187 -3.49 2.04 -5.09
C TYR A 187 -2.53 2.84 -4.20
N ARG A 188 -1.90 2.17 -3.26
CA ARG A 188 -1.04 2.77 -2.22
C ARG A 188 0.17 1.90 -2.04
N GLY A 189 1.37 2.49 -2.14
CA GLY A 189 2.56 1.66 -1.99
C GLY A 189 3.88 2.41 -2.03
N ILE A 190 4.94 1.63 -2.07
CA ILE A 190 6.31 2.13 -2.03
C ILE A 190 7.11 1.72 -3.26
N PHE A 191 8.05 2.56 -3.64
CA PHE A 191 9.18 2.21 -4.48
C PHE A 191 10.40 1.99 -3.59
N LEU A 192 10.88 0.77 -3.57
CA LEU A 192 12.02 0.34 -2.77
C LEU A 192 13.26 0.27 -3.66
N ASN A 193 14.33 0.95 -3.26
CA ASN A 193 15.59 0.89 -3.95
C ASN A 193 16.52 -0.18 -3.33
N ASP A 194 17.45 -0.70 -4.12
CA ASP A 194 18.46 -1.65 -3.67
C ASP A 194 19.79 -0.95 -3.33
N GLU A 195 19.69 0.02 -2.43
CA GLU A 195 20.78 0.88 -2.01
C GLU A 195 21.91 0.11 -1.30
N TRP A 196 23.15 0.43 -1.64
CA TRP A 196 24.34 -0.12 -1.01
C TRP A 196 25.10 0.96 -0.25
N PRO A 197 25.69 0.60 0.92
CA PRO A 197 25.76 -0.71 1.60
C PRO A 197 24.52 -1.06 2.43
N SER A 198 23.54 -0.17 2.54
CA SER A 198 22.40 -0.25 3.45
C SER A 198 21.47 -1.44 3.15
N LEU A 199 20.33 -1.26 2.49
CA LEU A 199 19.35 -2.30 2.28
C LEU A 199 19.91 -3.48 1.46
N GLY A 200 20.68 -3.18 0.40
CA GLY A 200 21.30 -4.19 -0.44
C GLY A 200 22.27 -5.09 0.32
N GLY A 201 23.13 -4.50 1.16
CA GLY A 201 24.05 -5.25 2.02
C GLY A 201 23.33 -6.09 3.06
N TRP A 202 22.29 -5.53 3.71
CA TRP A 202 21.48 -6.24 4.69
C TRP A 202 20.69 -7.38 4.05
N ALA A 203 20.02 -7.16 2.93
CA ALA A 203 19.25 -8.18 2.23
C ALA A 203 20.15 -9.32 1.74
N SER A 204 21.33 -9.00 1.19
CA SER A 204 22.32 -9.99 0.75
C SER A 204 22.83 -10.84 1.89
N THR A 205 23.13 -10.22 3.05
CA THR A 205 23.64 -10.95 4.23
C THR A 205 22.56 -11.85 4.84
N LYS A 206 21.33 -11.36 4.95
CA LYS A 206 20.27 -12.05 5.69
C LYS A 206 19.50 -13.06 4.82
N PHE A 207 19.30 -12.77 3.54
CA PHE A 207 18.46 -13.56 2.63
C PHE A 207 19.23 -14.12 1.43
N GLY A 208 20.43 -13.62 1.16
CA GLY A 208 21.18 -13.92 -0.06
C GLY A 208 20.80 -13.02 -1.25
N GLY A 209 20.09 -11.92 -1.01
CA GLY A 209 19.65 -10.94 -2.01
C GLY A 209 18.18 -10.60 -1.94
N PHE A 210 17.69 -9.91 -2.97
CA PHE A 210 16.28 -9.49 -3.11
C PHE A 210 15.41 -10.61 -3.72
N ASN A 211 15.26 -11.68 -2.99
CA ASN A 211 14.50 -12.87 -3.38
C ASN A 211 13.14 -12.97 -2.66
N SER A 212 12.38 -14.03 -2.94
CA SER A 212 11.05 -14.25 -2.38
C SER A 212 11.03 -14.31 -0.84
N ARG A 213 12.11 -14.76 -0.19
CA ARG A 213 12.22 -14.74 1.28
C ARG A 213 12.32 -13.32 1.82
N PHE A 214 13.03 -12.43 1.14
CA PHE A 214 13.08 -11.00 1.47
C PHE A 214 11.74 -10.33 1.20
N TYR A 215 11.19 -10.50 -0.01
CA TYR A 215 9.94 -9.84 -0.41
C TYR A 215 8.73 -10.32 0.40
N ALA A 216 8.72 -11.54 0.94
CA ALA A 216 7.65 -11.99 1.83
C ALA A 216 7.49 -11.05 3.04
N HIS A 217 8.60 -10.58 3.63
CA HIS A 217 8.56 -9.62 4.73
C HIS A 217 8.15 -8.21 4.29
N VAL A 218 8.60 -7.78 3.11
CA VAL A 218 8.20 -6.46 2.57
C VAL A 218 6.71 -6.44 2.23
N PHE A 219 6.20 -7.48 1.58
CA PHE A 219 4.77 -7.59 1.26
C PHE A 219 3.90 -7.69 2.52
N GLU A 220 4.36 -8.42 3.53
CA GLU A 220 3.69 -8.45 4.83
C GLU A 220 3.63 -7.05 5.47
N LEU A 221 4.73 -6.29 5.48
CA LEU A 221 4.74 -4.91 5.98
C LEU A 221 3.74 -4.04 5.24
N LEU A 222 3.73 -4.09 3.90
CA LEU A 222 2.80 -3.32 3.08
C LEU A 222 1.34 -3.65 3.42
N LEU A 223 1.00 -4.93 3.50
CA LEU A 223 -0.36 -5.36 3.84
C LEU A 223 -0.77 -4.98 5.26
N ARG A 224 0.14 -5.01 6.23
CA ARG A 224 -0.10 -4.51 7.60
C ARG A 224 -0.34 -3.01 7.64
N LEU A 225 0.29 -2.25 6.74
CA LEU A 225 0.07 -0.82 6.52
C LEU A 225 -1.15 -0.54 5.62
N LYS A 226 -1.90 -1.58 5.21
CA LYS A 226 -3.02 -1.52 4.28
C LYS A 226 -2.63 -0.93 2.91
N ALA A 227 -1.38 -1.11 2.50
CA ALA A 227 -0.89 -0.84 1.17
C ALA A 227 -1.12 -2.06 0.25
N ASN A 228 -1.17 -1.82 -1.07
CA ASN A 228 -1.51 -2.84 -2.06
C ASN A 228 -0.66 -2.78 -3.33
N TYR A 229 0.32 -1.87 -3.41
CA TYR A 229 1.09 -1.62 -4.63
C TYR A 229 2.58 -1.50 -4.34
N MET A 230 3.43 -1.94 -5.30
CA MET A 230 4.88 -1.83 -5.13
C MET A 230 5.62 -1.71 -6.47
N TRP A 231 6.66 -0.86 -6.47
CA TRP A 231 7.78 -0.93 -7.39
C TRP A 231 8.96 -1.56 -6.66
N PRO A 232 9.50 -2.69 -7.15
CA PRO A 232 10.58 -3.40 -6.47
C PRO A 232 11.95 -2.76 -6.74
N ALA A 233 12.95 -3.18 -5.98
CA ALA A 233 14.34 -2.83 -6.19
C ALA A 233 14.85 -3.27 -7.58
N MET A 234 15.51 -2.38 -8.35
CA MET A 234 15.78 -2.58 -9.78
C MET A 234 17.15 -2.12 -10.27
N TRP A 235 17.97 -1.47 -9.44
CA TRP A 235 19.27 -0.95 -9.84
C TRP A 235 20.33 -2.05 -9.97
N ALA A 236 20.53 -2.80 -8.90
CA ALA A 236 21.44 -3.94 -8.82
C ALA A 236 20.71 -5.28 -8.96
N SER A 237 19.37 -5.27 -8.98
CA SER A 237 18.50 -6.44 -8.89
C SER A 237 17.52 -6.52 -10.06
N SER A 238 17.01 -7.70 -10.35
CA SER A 238 16.02 -7.99 -11.38
C SER A 238 14.89 -8.81 -10.75
N PHE A 239 13.84 -8.16 -10.28
CA PHE A 239 12.77 -8.75 -9.47
C PHE A 239 12.26 -10.10 -10.01
N TYR A 240 11.99 -10.20 -11.32
CA TYR A 240 11.44 -11.41 -11.93
C TYR A 240 12.49 -12.43 -12.37
N GLU A 241 13.75 -12.02 -12.58
CA GLU A 241 14.80 -12.89 -13.11
C GLU A 241 15.73 -13.41 -12.02
N ASP A 242 15.96 -12.62 -10.96
CA ASP A 242 16.81 -13.04 -9.85
C ASP A 242 16.10 -14.11 -8.98
N ASP A 243 14.77 -14.05 -8.86
CA ASP A 243 13.96 -15.12 -8.27
C ASP A 243 12.58 -15.18 -8.96
N PRO A 244 12.32 -16.19 -9.79
CA PRO A 244 11.03 -16.36 -10.48
C PRO A 244 9.82 -16.50 -9.55
N ALA A 245 10.03 -16.84 -8.26
CA ALA A 245 8.97 -16.95 -7.27
C ALA A 245 8.44 -15.57 -6.80
N ASN A 246 9.20 -14.48 -7.02
CA ASN A 246 8.81 -13.14 -6.55
C ASN A 246 7.45 -12.70 -7.10
N GLY A 247 7.21 -12.88 -8.41
CA GLY A 247 5.96 -12.48 -9.04
C GLY A 247 4.75 -13.27 -8.53
N GLN A 248 4.89 -14.58 -8.40
CA GLN A 248 3.84 -15.44 -7.84
C GLN A 248 3.56 -15.11 -6.37
N LEU A 249 4.59 -14.84 -5.58
CA LEU A 249 4.44 -14.45 -4.17
C LEU A 249 3.66 -13.13 -4.04
N ALA A 250 3.99 -12.12 -4.86
CA ALA A 250 3.27 -10.84 -4.85
C ALA A 250 1.78 -11.06 -5.14
N ASP A 251 1.45 -11.82 -6.18
CA ASP A 251 0.07 -12.13 -6.56
C ASP A 251 -0.68 -12.94 -5.50
N ASP A 252 -0.04 -13.99 -4.96
CA ASP A 252 -0.58 -14.80 -3.86
C ASP A 252 -0.92 -13.94 -2.64
N MET A 253 -0.02 -13.05 -2.24
CA MET A 253 -0.21 -12.17 -1.08
C MET A 253 -1.15 -11.00 -1.35
N GLY A 254 -1.40 -10.64 -2.62
CA GLY A 254 -2.32 -9.58 -3.00
C GLY A 254 -1.65 -8.21 -3.25
N ILE A 255 -0.35 -8.20 -3.55
CA ILE A 255 0.38 -6.99 -3.95
C ILE A 255 0.33 -6.84 -5.47
N VAL A 256 -0.16 -5.68 -5.91
CA VAL A 256 -0.13 -5.27 -7.32
C VAL A 256 1.27 -4.78 -7.65
N MET A 257 1.88 -5.31 -8.70
CA MET A 257 3.24 -4.95 -9.07
C MET A 257 3.28 -3.94 -10.21
N GLY A 258 4.24 -3.04 -10.17
CA GLY A 258 4.62 -2.16 -11.27
C GLY A 258 6.13 -2.06 -11.37
N THR A 259 6.61 -1.21 -12.26
CA THR A 259 8.01 -0.85 -12.42
C THR A 259 8.17 0.65 -12.53
N SER A 260 9.34 1.18 -12.21
CA SER A 260 9.55 2.62 -12.12
C SER A 260 9.47 3.32 -13.50
N HIS A 261 9.53 4.63 -13.46
CA HIS A 261 9.39 5.52 -14.62
C HIS A 261 10.42 5.33 -15.72
N HIS A 262 11.58 4.74 -15.46
CA HIS A 262 12.62 4.44 -16.45
C HIS A 262 12.74 2.95 -16.77
N GLU A 263 11.80 2.13 -16.29
CA GLU A 263 11.77 0.68 -16.42
C GLU A 263 10.45 0.21 -17.02
N PRO A 264 10.19 0.56 -18.28
CA PRO A 264 8.92 0.30 -18.91
C PRO A 264 8.65 -1.19 -19.13
N MET A 265 7.38 -1.53 -19.32
CA MET A 265 6.93 -2.86 -19.72
C MET A 265 7.36 -3.97 -18.76
N MET A 266 7.32 -3.72 -17.46
CA MET A 266 7.70 -4.69 -16.41
C MET A 266 9.15 -5.20 -16.57
N ARG A 267 10.03 -4.40 -17.17
CA ARG A 267 11.44 -4.76 -17.44
C ARG A 267 12.37 -3.86 -16.63
N PRO A 268 12.98 -4.37 -15.54
CA PRO A 268 14.08 -3.69 -14.88
C PRO A 268 15.19 -3.34 -15.86
N HIS A 269 15.78 -2.16 -15.73
CA HIS A 269 16.90 -1.77 -16.59
C HIS A 269 18.10 -2.72 -16.47
N LYS A 270 18.23 -3.37 -15.31
CA LYS A 270 19.19 -4.44 -15.08
C LYS A 270 19.04 -5.61 -16.07
N ASP A 271 17.81 -5.97 -16.44
CA ASP A 271 17.55 -7.02 -17.43
C ASP A 271 18.16 -6.64 -18.80
N TYR A 272 17.97 -5.37 -19.21
CA TYR A 272 18.56 -4.86 -20.44
C TYR A 272 20.09 -4.84 -20.35
N THR A 273 20.69 -4.35 -19.27
CA THR A 273 22.15 -4.28 -19.14
C THR A 273 22.82 -5.65 -19.19
N LYS A 274 22.19 -6.69 -18.65
CA LYS A 274 22.64 -8.09 -18.76
C LYS A 274 22.58 -8.61 -20.21
N ARG A 275 21.64 -8.13 -21.01
CA ARG A 275 21.34 -8.61 -22.36
C ARG A 275 21.62 -7.57 -23.48
N ARG A 276 22.40 -6.53 -23.17
CA ARG A 276 22.68 -5.41 -24.11
C ARG A 276 23.16 -5.86 -25.49
N LYS A 277 23.99 -6.90 -25.55
CA LYS A 277 24.50 -7.44 -26.81
C LYS A 277 23.44 -8.14 -27.67
N GLU A 278 22.45 -8.72 -27.00
CA GLU A 278 21.33 -9.42 -27.63
C GLU A 278 20.25 -8.43 -28.08
N VAL A 279 19.86 -7.52 -27.18
CA VAL A 279 18.81 -6.52 -27.46
C VAL A 279 19.26 -5.44 -28.43
N GLY A 280 20.56 -5.08 -28.44
CA GLY A 280 21.10 -3.97 -29.21
C GLY A 280 21.01 -2.63 -28.47
N PRO A 281 21.21 -1.49 -29.15
CA PRO A 281 21.21 -0.16 -28.54
C PRO A 281 19.83 0.20 -27.96
N TRP A 282 19.84 0.91 -26.80
CA TRP A 282 18.64 1.45 -26.18
C TRP A 282 18.18 2.74 -26.87
N ASP A 283 17.83 2.60 -28.13
CA ASP A 283 17.37 3.69 -28.97
C ASP A 283 16.26 3.17 -29.90
N TYR A 284 15.05 3.59 -29.63
CA TYR A 284 13.85 3.10 -30.32
C TYR A 284 13.78 3.56 -31.80
N ALA A 285 14.38 4.71 -32.11
CA ALA A 285 14.43 5.20 -33.50
C ALA A 285 15.27 4.32 -34.42
N THR A 286 16.33 3.70 -33.88
CA THR A 286 17.28 2.89 -34.66
C THR A 286 17.18 1.38 -34.37
N ASN A 287 16.58 0.97 -33.25
CA ASN A 287 16.49 -0.43 -32.81
C ASN A 287 15.10 -0.82 -32.29
N LYS A 288 14.06 -0.44 -33.01
CA LYS A 288 12.66 -0.75 -32.63
C LYS A 288 12.43 -2.25 -32.41
N GLU A 289 12.87 -3.11 -33.33
CA GLU A 289 12.61 -4.56 -33.29
C GLU A 289 13.25 -5.24 -32.07
N GLY A 290 14.50 -4.89 -31.75
CA GLY A 290 15.19 -5.43 -30.58
C GLY A 290 14.54 -5.01 -29.26
N ILE A 291 14.13 -3.75 -29.16
CA ILE A 291 13.45 -3.21 -27.99
C ILE A 291 12.02 -3.77 -27.87
N ASP A 292 11.27 -3.87 -28.96
CA ASP A 292 9.94 -4.49 -28.97
C ASP A 292 10.01 -5.96 -28.51
N SER A 293 11.00 -6.72 -29.01
CA SER A 293 11.22 -8.10 -28.54
C SER A 293 11.49 -8.18 -27.03
N PHE A 294 12.30 -7.26 -26.51
CA PHE A 294 12.57 -7.15 -25.08
C PHE A 294 11.30 -6.80 -24.28
N PHE A 295 10.43 -5.93 -24.80
CA PHE A 295 9.18 -5.56 -24.15
C PHE A 295 8.12 -6.67 -24.15
N VAL A 296 8.10 -7.56 -25.15
CA VAL A 296 7.19 -8.71 -25.19
C VAL A 296 7.32 -9.58 -23.96
N GLU A 297 8.54 -9.88 -23.52
CA GLU A 297 8.76 -10.68 -22.31
C GLU A 297 8.18 -10.03 -21.05
N GLY A 298 8.26 -8.70 -20.94
CA GLY A 298 7.64 -7.96 -19.83
C GLY A 298 6.11 -7.95 -19.90
N ALA A 299 5.54 -7.84 -21.11
CA ALA A 299 4.10 -7.98 -21.30
C ALA A 299 3.59 -9.37 -20.86
N GLU A 300 4.36 -10.43 -21.15
CA GLU A 300 4.05 -11.79 -20.67
C GLU A 300 4.05 -11.89 -19.13
N ARG A 301 4.91 -11.13 -18.44
CA ARG A 301 4.90 -11.03 -16.96
C ARG A 301 3.61 -10.38 -16.46
N SER A 302 3.22 -9.24 -17.04
CA SER A 302 2.01 -8.52 -16.65
C SER A 302 0.72 -9.30 -16.92
N ARG A 303 0.73 -10.20 -17.89
CA ARG A 303 -0.41 -11.09 -18.18
C ARG A 303 -0.65 -12.13 -17.08
N LYS A 304 0.40 -12.56 -16.40
CA LYS A 304 0.34 -13.62 -15.38
C LYS A 304 -0.15 -13.14 -14.03
N TYR A 305 0.15 -11.89 -13.67
CA TYR A 305 -0.01 -11.36 -12.31
C TYR A 305 -0.76 -10.03 -12.32
N GLU A 306 -1.38 -9.67 -11.22
CA GLU A 306 -2.03 -8.36 -11.07
C GLU A 306 -0.97 -7.25 -11.15
N SER A 307 -1.05 -6.40 -12.18
CA SER A 307 0.00 -5.43 -12.49
C SER A 307 -0.56 -4.12 -13.04
N ILE A 308 0.16 -3.02 -12.82
CA ILE A 308 -0.01 -1.76 -13.54
C ILE A 308 1.27 -1.56 -14.36
N VAL A 309 1.15 -1.56 -15.68
CA VAL A 309 2.31 -1.52 -16.58
C VAL A 309 2.76 -0.08 -16.79
N THR A 310 4.00 0.22 -16.48
CA THR A 310 4.63 1.49 -16.86
C THR A 310 4.90 1.49 -18.35
N ILE A 311 4.42 2.52 -19.05
CA ILE A 311 4.67 2.73 -20.48
C ILE A 311 5.49 4.01 -20.69
N GLY A 312 6.03 4.18 -21.88
CA GLY A 312 6.99 5.21 -22.24
C GLY A 312 8.41 4.67 -22.26
N MET A 313 9.38 5.55 -22.40
CA MET A 313 10.80 5.22 -22.43
C MET A 313 11.61 6.45 -22.04
N ARG A 314 12.71 6.25 -21.35
CA ARG A 314 13.77 7.25 -21.13
C ARG A 314 15.07 6.78 -21.81
N GLY A 315 16.17 7.47 -21.59
CA GLY A 315 17.47 7.08 -22.10
C GLY A 315 18.02 5.80 -21.42
N ASP A 316 19.22 5.43 -21.78
CA ASP A 316 19.91 4.25 -21.24
C ASP A 316 20.29 4.51 -19.75
N GLY A 317 19.52 4.00 -18.85
CA GLY A 317 19.53 4.32 -17.42
C GLY A 317 18.44 5.33 -17.04
N ASP A 318 18.58 5.97 -15.86
CA ASP A 318 17.64 7.02 -15.43
C ASP A 318 18.05 8.41 -15.94
N VAL A 319 18.14 8.55 -17.25
CA VAL A 319 18.52 9.80 -17.95
C VAL A 319 17.49 10.13 -19.03
N ALA A 320 17.45 11.39 -19.44
CA ALA A 320 16.63 11.80 -20.59
C ALA A 320 17.07 11.08 -21.87
N MET A 321 16.14 10.86 -22.81
CA MET A 321 16.50 10.43 -24.16
C MET A 321 17.47 11.45 -24.76
N GLY A 322 18.59 10.96 -25.30
CA GLY A 322 19.63 11.80 -25.90
C GLY A 322 19.39 12.11 -27.37
N GLY A 323 20.16 13.06 -27.90
CA GLY A 323 20.41 13.20 -29.34
C GLY A 323 19.44 14.04 -30.14
N GLY A 324 18.30 14.49 -29.57
CA GLY A 324 17.30 15.26 -30.35
C GLY A 324 16.76 16.48 -29.61
N THR A 325 16.00 17.29 -30.32
CA THR A 325 15.14 18.33 -29.76
C THR A 325 14.00 17.70 -28.97
N ASP A 326 13.28 18.49 -28.16
CA ASP A 326 12.09 17.99 -27.45
C ASP A 326 11.03 17.47 -28.42
N GLU A 327 10.87 18.11 -29.59
CA GLU A 327 9.93 17.73 -30.63
C GLU A 327 10.27 16.36 -31.25
N GLU A 328 11.53 16.11 -31.53
CA GLU A 328 12.01 14.83 -32.04
C GLU A 328 11.86 13.72 -30.97
N ASN A 329 12.24 14.01 -29.73
CA ASN A 329 12.07 13.07 -28.62
C ASN A 329 10.59 12.77 -28.34
N MET A 330 9.69 13.74 -28.45
CA MET A 330 8.24 13.52 -28.33
C MET A 330 7.71 12.64 -29.47
N ALA A 331 8.22 12.79 -30.70
CA ALA A 331 7.83 11.93 -31.81
C ALA A 331 8.25 10.47 -31.55
N VAL A 332 9.51 10.24 -31.15
CA VAL A 332 10.00 8.90 -30.78
C VAL A 332 9.19 8.32 -29.62
N LEU A 333 8.92 9.11 -28.57
CA LEU A 333 8.12 8.66 -27.42
C LEU A 333 6.69 8.26 -27.83
N SER A 334 6.09 8.97 -28.77
CA SER A 334 4.78 8.59 -29.34
C SER A 334 4.81 7.22 -30.00
N ASP A 335 5.84 6.94 -30.78
CA ASP A 335 6.02 5.64 -31.45
C ASP A 335 6.29 4.51 -30.44
N VAL A 336 7.09 4.78 -29.40
CA VAL A 336 7.31 3.85 -28.28
C VAL A 336 5.99 3.47 -27.62
N ILE A 337 5.20 4.46 -27.20
CA ILE A 337 3.92 4.21 -26.50
C ILE A 337 2.96 3.44 -27.39
N LYS A 338 2.89 3.77 -28.68
CA LYS A 338 2.08 3.03 -29.65
C LYS A 338 2.53 1.57 -29.74
N GLY A 339 3.82 1.30 -29.94
CA GLY A 339 4.38 -0.06 -30.03
C GLY A 339 4.14 -0.86 -28.75
N GLN A 340 4.37 -0.26 -27.57
CA GLN A 340 4.12 -0.89 -26.27
C GLN A 340 2.65 -1.30 -26.11
N ARG A 341 1.70 -0.44 -26.48
CA ARG A 341 0.26 -0.74 -26.40
C ARG A 341 -0.15 -1.83 -27.40
N GLU A 342 0.41 -1.85 -28.61
CA GLU A 342 0.21 -2.94 -29.58
C GLU A 342 0.72 -4.27 -29.03
N ILE A 343 1.90 -4.29 -28.38
CA ILE A 343 2.46 -5.47 -27.71
C ILE A 343 1.53 -5.93 -26.59
N LEU A 344 1.10 -5.03 -25.71
CA LEU A 344 0.19 -5.36 -24.61
C LEU A 344 -1.12 -5.97 -25.13
N GLY A 345 -1.75 -5.34 -26.12
CA GLY A 345 -2.99 -5.85 -26.72
C GLY A 345 -2.82 -7.25 -27.31
N ARG A 346 -1.74 -7.47 -28.06
CA ARG A 346 -1.42 -8.77 -28.68
C ARG A 346 -1.15 -9.85 -27.62
N VAL A 347 -0.30 -9.55 -26.63
CA VAL A 347 0.09 -10.54 -25.61
C VAL A 347 -1.07 -10.88 -24.68
N HIS A 348 -1.86 -9.91 -24.27
CA HIS A 348 -3.02 -10.14 -23.40
C HIS A 348 -4.26 -10.64 -24.15
N GLY A 349 -4.28 -10.55 -25.49
CA GLY A 349 -5.43 -10.94 -26.30
C GLY A 349 -6.68 -10.09 -26.09
N LYS A 350 -6.52 -8.80 -25.72
CA LYS A 350 -7.61 -7.86 -25.48
C LYS A 350 -7.22 -6.43 -25.83
N ASP A 351 -8.20 -5.53 -25.88
CA ASP A 351 -7.95 -4.10 -26.07
C ASP A 351 -6.97 -3.58 -25.01
N PRO A 352 -5.88 -2.90 -25.38
CA PRO A 352 -4.94 -2.31 -24.44
C PRO A 352 -5.61 -1.30 -23.47
N ALA A 353 -6.73 -0.68 -23.82
CA ALA A 353 -7.50 0.17 -22.93
C ALA A 353 -8.08 -0.60 -21.71
N GLY A 354 -8.20 -1.91 -21.77
CA GLY A 354 -8.59 -2.79 -20.66
C GLY A 354 -7.42 -3.33 -19.82
N ILE A 355 -6.19 -2.87 -20.07
CA ILE A 355 -4.99 -3.25 -19.32
C ILE A 355 -4.53 -2.04 -18.50
N PRO A 356 -4.39 -2.15 -17.17
CA PRO A 356 -3.92 -1.02 -16.37
C PRO A 356 -2.52 -0.57 -16.80
N GLN A 357 -2.39 0.70 -17.16
CA GLN A 357 -1.15 1.32 -17.61
C GLN A 357 -0.95 2.65 -16.91
N LEU A 358 0.32 3.03 -16.69
CA LEU A 358 0.67 4.36 -16.21
C LEU A 358 1.78 4.98 -17.05
N TRP A 359 1.81 6.30 -17.10
CA TRP A 359 2.87 7.10 -17.70
C TRP A 359 3.33 8.16 -16.70
N ALA A 360 4.61 8.10 -16.32
CA ALA A 360 5.18 8.99 -15.31
C ALA A 360 5.59 10.33 -15.93
N VAL A 361 5.03 11.40 -15.41
CA VAL A 361 5.33 12.79 -15.79
C VAL A 361 6.49 13.30 -14.93
N PHE A 362 7.68 12.72 -15.15
CA PHE A 362 8.89 12.95 -14.33
C PHE A 362 9.98 13.67 -15.14
N THR A 363 10.69 14.59 -14.53
CA THR A 363 11.83 15.36 -15.12
C THR A 363 11.52 15.96 -16.50
N GLU A 364 12.22 15.57 -17.59
CA GLU A 364 12.00 16.06 -18.95
C GLU A 364 10.62 15.71 -19.49
N VAL A 365 10.04 14.60 -19.04
CA VAL A 365 8.70 14.18 -19.47
C VAL A 365 7.62 15.17 -19.02
N GLN A 366 7.80 15.85 -17.88
CA GLN A 366 6.93 16.96 -17.48
C GLN A 366 6.99 18.11 -18.50
N ARG A 367 8.18 18.42 -19.01
CA ARG A 367 8.33 19.45 -20.05
C ARG A 367 7.62 19.06 -21.36
N TYR A 368 7.67 17.78 -21.75
CA TYR A 368 6.90 17.26 -22.90
C TYR A 368 5.39 17.39 -22.66
N TYR A 369 4.91 17.01 -21.47
CA TYR A 369 3.52 17.20 -21.10
C TYR A 369 3.09 18.67 -21.14
N ASP A 370 3.89 19.58 -20.60
CA ASP A 370 3.64 21.02 -20.63
C ASP A 370 3.66 21.62 -22.05
N LYS A 371 4.43 21.03 -22.98
CA LYS A 371 4.40 21.34 -24.42
C LYS A 371 3.22 20.72 -25.17
N GLY A 372 2.35 19.99 -24.49
CA GLY A 372 1.13 19.42 -25.06
C GLY A 372 1.21 17.96 -25.51
N PHE A 373 2.29 17.24 -25.17
CA PHE A 373 2.34 15.78 -25.41
C PHE A 373 1.23 15.09 -24.63
N LYS A 374 0.53 14.15 -25.28
CA LYS A 374 -0.61 13.45 -24.69
C LYS A 374 -0.48 11.95 -24.84
N VAL A 375 -0.86 11.23 -23.81
CA VAL A 375 -1.10 9.79 -23.85
C VAL A 375 -2.61 9.51 -23.91
N PRO A 376 -3.04 8.33 -24.39
CA PRO A 376 -4.46 7.95 -24.41
C PRO A 376 -5.16 8.13 -23.06
N ASP A 377 -6.44 8.45 -23.07
CA ASP A 377 -7.22 8.80 -21.87
C ASP A 377 -7.35 7.64 -20.86
N ASP A 378 -7.19 6.40 -21.32
CA ASP A 378 -7.20 5.19 -20.49
C ASP A 378 -5.87 4.92 -19.77
N VAL A 379 -4.81 5.69 -20.05
CA VAL A 379 -3.51 5.61 -19.38
C VAL A 379 -3.50 6.53 -18.17
N MET A 380 -3.12 6.03 -17.00
CA MET A 380 -2.96 6.84 -15.79
C MET A 380 -1.82 7.84 -15.95
N LEU A 381 -2.06 9.11 -15.60
CA LEU A 381 -1.00 10.11 -15.46
C LEU A 381 -0.44 10.05 -14.04
N LEU A 382 0.87 9.84 -13.94
CA LEU A 382 1.58 9.79 -12.66
C LEU A 382 2.41 11.08 -12.50
N PHE A 383 1.87 12.06 -11.76
CA PHE A 383 2.56 13.31 -11.47
C PHE A 383 3.62 13.13 -10.38
N CYS A 384 4.61 14.02 -10.34
CA CYS A 384 5.75 13.89 -9.45
C CYS A 384 5.98 15.17 -8.63
N ASP A 385 6.69 15.00 -7.50
CA ASP A 385 7.27 16.10 -6.73
C ASP A 385 8.64 16.51 -7.29
N ASN A 386 9.29 17.42 -6.60
CA ASN A 386 10.66 17.85 -6.84
C ASN A 386 11.58 17.43 -5.68
N ASN A 387 12.89 17.71 -5.82
CA ASN A 387 13.91 17.38 -4.80
C ASN A 387 13.63 17.96 -3.40
N TRP A 388 12.74 18.97 -3.32
CA TRP A 388 12.33 19.58 -2.05
C TRP A 388 11.04 18.96 -1.49
N GLY A 389 10.44 17.98 -2.19
CA GLY A 389 9.20 17.34 -1.79
C GLY A 389 7.97 18.25 -2.00
N TYR A 390 7.96 19.06 -3.06
CA TYR A 390 6.78 19.83 -3.49
C TYR A 390 6.25 19.27 -4.80
N ILE A 391 4.96 19.05 -4.85
CA ILE A 391 4.25 18.68 -6.07
C ILE A 391 4.37 19.83 -7.06
N ARG A 392 4.94 19.57 -8.23
CA ARG A 392 5.24 20.57 -9.24
C ARG A 392 4.05 20.84 -10.16
N ARG A 393 3.25 19.82 -10.38
CA ARG A 393 2.13 19.85 -11.30
C ARG A 393 0.98 19.03 -10.75
N VAL A 394 -0.22 19.58 -10.80
CA VAL A 394 -1.47 18.84 -10.67
C VAL A 394 -2.10 18.71 -12.05
N GLY A 395 -2.88 17.66 -12.26
CA GLY A 395 -3.57 17.41 -13.52
C GLY A 395 -4.74 18.36 -13.76
N PRO A 396 -5.54 18.08 -14.77
CA PRO A 396 -6.81 18.75 -14.98
C PRO A 396 -7.71 18.61 -13.74
N TRP A 397 -8.57 19.60 -13.51
CA TRP A 397 -9.49 19.59 -12.38
C TRP A 397 -10.37 18.33 -12.34
N ARG A 398 -10.92 17.99 -11.18
CA ARG A 398 -11.74 16.77 -10.95
C ARG A 398 -12.84 16.56 -11.99
N GLU A 399 -13.43 17.63 -12.52
CA GLU A 399 -14.47 17.56 -13.56
C GLU A 399 -13.95 17.02 -14.90
N GLN A 400 -12.64 17.05 -15.10
CA GLN A 400 -11.98 16.53 -16.32
C GLN A 400 -11.24 15.21 -16.03
N ARG A 401 -11.74 14.42 -15.10
CA ARG A 401 -11.11 13.16 -14.71
C ARG A 401 -11.03 12.21 -15.90
N ARG A 402 -9.79 11.78 -16.19
CA ARG A 402 -9.54 10.81 -17.27
C ARG A 402 -9.87 9.38 -16.84
N LYS A 403 -10.14 8.49 -17.82
CA LYS A 403 -10.50 7.08 -17.56
C LYS A 403 -9.40 6.29 -16.86
N GLY A 404 -8.14 6.52 -17.24
CA GLY A 404 -6.97 5.89 -16.63
C GLY A 404 -6.68 6.36 -15.22
N GLY A 405 -7.26 7.49 -14.81
CA GLY A 405 -7.04 8.09 -13.49
C GLY A 405 -5.76 8.91 -13.39
N MET A 406 -5.47 9.39 -12.18
CA MET A 406 -4.31 10.21 -11.86
C MET A 406 -3.63 9.71 -10.59
N GLY A 407 -2.31 9.63 -10.61
CA GLY A 407 -1.48 9.21 -9.49
C GLY A 407 -0.38 10.20 -9.13
N LEU A 408 0.23 9.97 -7.98
CA LEU A 408 1.37 10.71 -7.46
C LEU A 408 2.56 9.77 -7.25
N TYR A 409 3.71 10.14 -7.78
CA TYR A 409 5.01 9.59 -7.45
C TYR A 409 5.74 10.62 -6.57
N TYR A 410 5.91 10.30 -5.30
CA TYR A 410 6.46 11.20 -4.29
C TYR A 410 7.75 10.63 -3.68
N HIS A 411 8.70 11.51 -3.32
CA HIS A 411 9.99 11.11 -2.77
C HIS A 411 10.11 11.55 -1.30
N ILE A 412 10.22 10.59 -0.40
CA ILE A 412 10.72 10.83 0.97
C ILE A 412 12.21 10.56 1.07
N ASP A 413 12.77 9.95 0.02
CA ASP A 413 14.19 9.82 -0.25
C ASP A 413 14.45 10.22 -1.71
N MET A 414 15.14 11.33 -1.92
CA MET A 414 15.54 11.78 -3.25
C MET A 414 17.00 11.40 -3.48
N ASN A 415 17.20 10.48 -4.39
CA ASN A 415 18.48 9.89 -4.70
C ASN A 415 19.12 10.56 -5.92
N GLY A 416 19.59 11.79 -5.75
CA GLY A 416 20.27 12.56 -6.79
C GLY A 416 21.62 13.07 -6.32
N GLY A 417 22.40 13.66 -7.23
CA GLY A 417 23.63 14.34 -6.85
C GLY A 417 23.37 15.72 -6.20
N PRO A 418 24.18 16.16 -5.23
CA PRO A 418 25.24 15.40 -4.61
C PRO A 418 24.73 14.23 -3.76
N TRP A 419 25.50 13.15 -3.74
CA TRP A 419 25.18 11.95 -2.96
C TRP A 419 25.35 12.21 -1.48
N ASN A 420 24.38 11.78 -0.69
CA ASN A 420 24.36 11.93 0.76
C ASN A 420 24.05 10.62 1.46
N ASP A 421 24.27 10.66 2.78
CA ASP A 421 23.84 9.58 3.64
C ASP A 421 22.30 9.54 3.70
N ARG A 422 21.73 8.41 3.32
CA ARG A 422 20.29 8.17 3.27
C ARG A 422 19.68 7.68 4.58
N TRP A 423 20.49 7.65 5.63
CA TRP A 423 20.10 7.20 6.97
C TRP A 423 19.40 8.26 7.80
N ILE A 424 18.92 9.33 7.19
CA ILE A 424 18.20 10.40 7.88
C ILE A 424 16.82 10.63 7.27
N ASN A 425 15.86 10.99 8.14
CA ASN A 425 14.57 11.46 7.69
C ASN A 425 14.58 12.98 7.50
N THR A 426 14.38 13.44 6.27
CA THR A 426 14.37 14.86 5.87
C THR A 426 12.98 15.41 5.65
N THR A 427 11.93 14.67 6.04
CA THR A 427 10.54 15.02 5.77
C THR A 427 9.73 15.12 7.07
N THR A 428 8.93 16.19 7.22
CA THR A 428 8.05 16.41 8.36
C THR A 428 6.62 15.96 8.06
N ILE A 429 5.89 15.49 9.08
CA ILE A 429 4.49 15.07 8.92
C ILE A 429 3.59 16.22 8.45
N PRO A 430 3.68 17.45 8.96
CA PRO A 430 2.89 18.58 8.43
C PRO A 430 3.08 18.81 6.93
N LYS A 431 4.33 18.70 6.43
CA LYS A 431 4.62 18.85 5.00
C LYS A 431 4.03 17.71 4.18
N LEU A 432 4.18 16.47 4.63
CA LEU A 432 3.55 15.32 3.96
C LEU A 432 2.04 15.51 3.90
N ARG A 433 1.41 15.85 5.02
CA ARG A 433 -0.02 16.09 5.08
C ARG A 433 -0.45 17.17 4.08
N GLU A 434 0.28 18.29 4.01
CA GLU A 434 -0.02 19.38 3.06
C GLU A 434 0.04 18.91 1.61
N GLN A 435 1.13 18.24 1.21
CA GLN A 435 1.36 17.84 -0.17
C GLN A 435 0.40 16.71 -0.62
N PHE A 436 0.19 15.71 0.22
CA PHE A 436 -0.74 14.63 -0.09
C PHE A 436 -2.20 15.10 -0.06
N ASN A 437 -2.54 16.08 0.80
CA ASN A 437 -3.85 16.73 0.74
C ASN A 437 -4.04 17.52 -0.56
N LEU A 438 -3.02 18.25 -1.01
CA LEU A 438 -3.05 18.95 -2.30
C LEU A 438 -3.33 17.95 -3.44
N ALA A 439 -2.64 16.82 -3.46
CA ALA A 439 -2.87 15.75 -4.43
C ALA A 439 -4.32 15.25 -4.38
N TYR A 440 -4.78 14.87 -3.19
CA TYR A 440 -6.13 14.35 -2.98
C TYR A 440 -7.21 15.35 -3.39
N GLN A 441 -7.11 16.61 -2.97
CA GLN A 441 -8.06 17.65 -3.32
C GLN A 441 -8.06 17.96 -4.83
N SER A 442 -6.94 17.73 -5.50
CA SER A 442 -6.81 17.90 -6.96
C SER A 442 -7.31 16.67 -7.75
N GLY A 443 -7.78 15.61 -7.09
CA GLY A 443 -8.26 14.38 -7.74
C GLY A 443 -7.15 13.42 -8.15
N ILE A 444 -5.95 13.54 -7.58
CA ILE A 444 -4.84 12.60 -7.72
C ILE A 444 -4.99 11.55 -6.61
N ASP A 445 -5.89 10.58 -6.83
CA ASP A 445 -6.33 9.62 -5.82
C ASP A 445 -6.44 8.16 -6.34
N ASP A 446 -5.99 7.90 -7.57
CA ASP A 446 -5.97 6.53 -8.10
C ASP A 446 -4.72 5.75 -7.69
N LEU A 447 -3.57 6.40 -7.56
CA LEU A 447 -2.32 5.78 -7.14
C LEU A 447 -1.43 6.77 -6.37
N TRP A 448 -0.97 6.38 -5.18
CA TRP A 448 0.17 7.02 -4.52
C TRP A 448 1.30 6.02 -4.37
N ILE A 449 2.42 6.28 -5.05
CA ILE A 449 3.66 5.52 -4.97
C ILE A 449 4.77 6.41 -4.38
N VAL A 450 5.43 5.93 -3.33
CA VAL A 450 6.41 6.71 -2.58
C VAL A 450 7.78 6.08 -2.71
N ASN A 451 8.73 6.83 -3.28
CA ASN A 451 10.13 6.44 -3.24
C ASN A 451 10.64 6.60 -1.80
N VAL A 452 11.00 5.48 -1.21
CA VAL A 452 11.45 5.43 0.18
C VAL A 452 12.97 5.22 0.29
N GLY A 453 13.64 4.94 -0.82
CA GLY A 453 15.03 4.48 -0.79
C GLY A 453 15.10 3.17 -0.01
N ASP A 454 15.52 3.25 1.24
CA ASP A 454 15.49 2.17 2.21
C ASP A 454 14.24 2.25 3.12
N LEU A 455 13.95 1.18 3.86
CA LEU A 455 12.87 1.19 4.83
C LEU A 455 13.23 1.95 6.11
N LYS A 456 14.50 1.93 6.52
CA LYS A 456 15.04 2.67 7.68
C LYS A 456 15.82 3.90 7.24
N PRO A 457 15.72 5.03 7.95
CA PRO A 457 14.81 5.36 9.07
C PRO A 457 13.53 6.06 8.59
N LYS A 458 12.82 5.44 7.64
CA LYS A 458 11.63 6.01 6.98
C LYS A 458 10.30 5.47 7.54
N GLU A 459 10.33 4.75 8.66
CA GLU A 459 9.15 4.09 9.23
C GLU A 459 8.01 5.08 9.47
N LEU A 460 8.29 6.22 10.10
CA LEU A 460 7.29 7.23 10.41
C LEU A 460 6.63 7.85 9.17
N PRO A 461 7.38 8.36 8.18
CA PRO A 461 6.78 8.93 6.99
C PRO A 461 6.02 7.88 6.14
N ILE A 462 6.50 6.64 6.05
CA ILE A 462 5.81 5.56 5.35
C ILE A 462 4.48 5.24 6.05
N ASP A 463 4.50 5.05 7.36
CA ASP A 463 3.30 4.78 8.17
C ASP A 463 2.26 5.89 7.98
N PHE A 464 2.68 7.15 8.10
CA PHE A 464 1.79 8.30 7.90
C PHE A 464 1.14 8.29 6.52
N ILE A 465 1.93 8.15 5.45
CA ILE A 465 1.41 8.24 4.08
C ILE A 465 0.41 7.11 3.82
N MET A 466 0.67 5.87 4.25
CA MET A 466 -0.23 4.75 4.04
C MET A 466 -1.55 4.91 4.79
N ARG A 467 -1.52 5.38 6.04
CA ARG A 467 -2.74 5.70 6.81
C ARG A 467 -3.50 6.87 6.22
N TYR A 468 -2.78 7.92 5.83
CA TYR A 468 -3.38 9.09 5.18
C TYR A 468 -4.03 8.72 3.85
N ALA A 469 -3.40 7.87 3.04
CA ALA A 469 -3.97 7.37 1.78
C ALA A 469 -5.25 6.54 1.98
N TRP A 470 -5.38 5.85 3.12
CA TRP A 470 -6.62 5.16 3.45
C TRP A 470 -7.77 6.13 3.66
N ASN A 471 -7.56 7.16 4.47
CA ASN A 471 -8.55 8.20 4.73
C ASN A 471 -7.90 9.55 5.02
N PRO A 472 -7.71 10.42 4.00
CA PRO A 472 -7.15 11.76 4.20
C PRO A 472 -7.95 12.65 5.14
N ASP A 473 -9.26 12.39 5.28
CA ASP A 473 -10.14 13.16 6.15
C ASP A 473 -9.95 12.85 7.65
N ALA A 474 -9.24 11.75 7.97
CA ALA A 474 -9.03 11.31 9.35
C ALA A 474 -7.90 12.04 10.09
N ILE A 475 -7.07 12.84 9.39
CA ILE A 475 -5.97 13.59 10.01
C ILE A 475 -6.01 15.03 9.49
N GLN A 476 -6.49 15.93 10.33
CA GLN A 476 -6.56 17.35 10.00
C GLN A 476 -5.19 18.05 10.15
N ALA A 477 -5.08 19.30 9.71
CA ALA A 477 -3.81 20.03 9.71
C ALA A 477 -3.24 20.25 11.12
N ASP A 478 -4.11 20.45 12.10
CA ASP A 478 -3.81 20.66 13.51
C ASP A 478 -3.68 19.35 14.32
N GLU A 479 -3.95 18.19 13.72
CA GLU A 479 -3.87 16.87 14.37
C GLU A 479 -2.56 16.11 14.09
N THR A 480 -1.63 16.71 13.36
CA THR A 480 -0.35 16.04 13.02
C THR A 480 0.51 15.69 14.24
N ASP A 481 0.44 16.50 15.31
CA ASP A 481 1.14 16.20 16.57
C ASP A 481 0.46 15.06 17.33
N ASP A 482 -0.87 14.95 17.28
CA ASP A 482 -1.60 13.83 17.88
C ASP A 482 -1.30 12.52 17.13
N TYR A 483 -1.17 12.59 15.81
CA TYR A 483 -0.68 11.46 15.02
C TYR A 483 0.72 11.00 15.50
N LEU A 484 1.67 11.93 15.64
CA LEU A 484 3.03 11.63 16.12
C LEU A 484 3.03 10.98 17.50
N ARG A 485 2.22 11.48 18.44
CA ARG A 485 2.06 10.88 19.78
C ARG A 485 1.48 9.47 19.72
N GLY A 486 0.46 9.27 18.87
CA GLY A 486 -0.15 7.96 18.63
C GLY A 486 0.86 6.96 18.06
N TRP A 487 1.62 7.36 17.05
CA TRP A 487 2.68 6.55 16.46
C TRP A 487 3.77 6.20 17.49
N ALA A 488 4.18 7.17 18.31
CA ALA A 488 5.17 6.93 19.36
C ALA A 488 4.65 5.95 20.42
N ARG A 489 3.38 6.03 20.84
CA ARG A 489 2.77 5.08 21.77
C ARG A 489 2.73 3.67 21.21
N GLN A 490 2.40 3.52 19.94
CA GLN A 490 2.30 2.22 19.30
C GLN A 490 3.66 1.52 19.15
N ASN A 491 4.70 2.29 18.83
CA ASN A 491 6.00 1.72 18.42
C ASN A 491 7.07 1.74 19.52
N PHE A 492 6.84 2.47 20.62
CA PHE A 492 7.77 2.58 21.74
C PHE A 492 7.04 2.30 23.07
N SER A 493 7.20 3.18 24.03
CA SER A 493 6.54 3.09 25.32
C SER A 493 5.56 4.24 25.51
N GLY A 494 4.35 3.96 25.97
CA GLY A 494 3.37 4.99 26.30
C GLY A 494 3.88 6.02 27.31
N ALA A 495 4.77 5.63 28.22
CA ALA A 495 5.35 6.52 29.24
C ALA A 495 6.20 7.67 28.66
N HIS A 496 6.78 7.50 27.47
CA HIS A 496 7.67 8.47 26.84
C HIS A 496 7.16 8.98 25.49
N ALA A 497 5.93 8.68 25.12
CA ALA A 497 5.39 8.96 23.80
C ALA A 497 5.47 10.44 23.41
N ASP A 498 5.16 11.36 24.31
CA ASP A 498 5.20 12.81 24.05
C ASP A 498 6.65 13.30 23.84
N ALA A 499 7.59 12.80 24.63
CA ALA A 499 9.01 13.14 24.47
C ALA A 499 9.56 12.61 23.15
N ILE A 500 9.24 11.35 22.80
CA ILE A 500 9.68 10.72 21.55
C ILE A 500 9.08 11.47 20.35
N ALA A 501 7.78 11.77 20.37
CA ALA A 501 7.12 12.55 19.32
C ALA A 501 7.81 13.92 19.11
N GLY A 502 8.11 14.63 20.19
CA GLY A 502 8.80 15.91 20.15
C GLY A 502 10.23 15.81 19.61
N ILE A 503 10.98 14.76 19.95
CA ILE A 503 12.35 14.52 19.45
C ILE A 503 12.30 14.23 17.95
N VAL A 504 11.46 13.31 17.50
CA VAL A 504 11.36 12.91 16.10
C VAL A 504 10.88 14.07 15.23
N SER A 505 9.93 14.87 15.72
CA SER A 505 9.43 16.06 15.03
C SER A 505 10.58 17.08 14.80
N ARG A 506 11.33 17.42 15.85
CA ARG A 506 12.46 18.36 15.75
C ARG A 506 13.60 17.83 14.87
N TYR A 507 13.94 16.56 15.00
CA TYR A 507 14.95 15.91 14.15
C TYR A 507 14.58 16.05 12.67
N SER A 508 13.33 15.70 12.30
CA SER A 508 12.85 15.82 10.93
C SER A 508 12.83 17.29 10.45
N GLN A 509 12.46 18.23 11.33
CA GLN A 509 12.42 19.66 11.04
C GLN A 509 13.83 20.22 10.76
N TYR A 510 14.82 19.88 11.57
CA TYR A 510 16.20 20.36 11.37
C TYR A 510 16.79 19.84 10.07
N ASN A 511 16.55 18.56 9.73
CA ASN A 511 16.98 17.97 8.46
C ASN A 511 16.23 18.57 7.26
N LEU A 512 14.96 18.99 7.43
CA LEU A 512 14.20 19.65 6.36
C LEU A 512 14.69 21.08 6.07
N TRP A 513 15.12 21.85 7.10
CA TRP A 513 15.60 23.22 6.91
C TRP A 513 16.78 23.28 5.94
N ARG A 514 17.60 22.26 5.94
CA ARG A 514 18.69 22.11 4.99
C ARG A 514 18.85 20.63 4.65
N LYS A 515 18.18 20.22 3.58
CA LYS A 515 18.28 18.85 3.10
C LYS A 515 19.71 18.52 2.70
N PRO A 516 20.30 17.44 3.23
CA PRO A 516 21.65 17.02 2.89
C PRO A 516 21.86 16.81 1.38
N GLU A 517 20.83 16.31 0.68
CA GLU A 517 20.89 16.01 -0.76
C GLU A 517 21.07 17.27 -1.64
N VAL A 518 20.85 18.44 -1.09
CA VAL A 518 20.95 19.72 -1.83
C VAL A 518 21.89 20.72 -1.15
N GLN A 519 22.78 20.25 -0.28
CA GLN A 519 23.83 21.08 0.36
C GLN A 519 25.06 21.32 -0.55
#